data_014caae3c47c0527f6512a2d849bea7a
#
_entry.id   014caae3c47c0527f6512a2d849bea7a
#
_cell.length_a   1.000
_cell.length_b   1.000
_cell.length_c   1.000
_cell.angle_alpha   90.00
_cell.angle_beta   90.00
_cell.angle_gamma   90.00
#
_symmetry.space_group_name_H-M   'P 1'
#
loop_
_entity.id
_entity.type
_entity.pdbx_description
1 polymer ?
#
loop_
_entity_poly.entity_id
_entity_poly.type
_entity_poly.pdbx_seq_one_letter_code
_entity_poly.pdbx_strand_id
1 'polypeptide(L)'
;MEKIQNINKIKQYVLSIISDNYNEGNGVMVGNKFITAGHVIFKCENPNIMWNGKKIPLINPIVFHNDENDSDSYDIAVYSIPNAKSPLVLSDVVPEKGDVLKSCSWRMLGEEYVECNAVVNGLKEGNYYAADTDKQLKSGSSGSPVFLNGEVVGILCAGNCNDDNTPCNTEWPLSLCVFLSSKVILELLETN
;
A
#
# COMPACT_ATOMS: atom_id res chain seq x y z
N MET A 1 13.07 -19.68 -9.83
CA MET A 1 11.94 -18.84 -9.33
C MET A 1 11.48 -17.95 -10.46
N GLU A 2 10.34 -18.26 -11.06
CA GLU A 2 9.77 -17.39 -12.10
C GLU A 2 9.40 -16.04 -11.47
N LYS A 3 10.07 -14.98 -11.95
CA LYS A 3 9.69 -13.61 -11.60
C LYS A 3 8.23 -13.41 -12.02
N ILE A 4 7.38 -13.04 -11.11
CA ILE A 4 5.98 -12.69 -11.40
C ILE A 4 5.99 -11.44 -12.27
N GLN A 5 6.15 -11.62 -13.58
CA GLN A 5 6.17 -10.54 -14.56
C GLN A 5 4.76 -10.17 -15.06
N ASN A 6 3.74 -10.91 -14.65
CA ASN A 6 2.39 -10.71 -15.17
C ASN A 6 1.51 -10.06 -14.10
N ILE A 7 1.17 -8.80 -14.33
CA ILE A 7 0.32 -7.95 -13.47
C ILE A 7 -1.03 -8.59 -13.16
N ASN A 8 -1.60 -9.37 -14.07
CA ASN A 8 -2.83 -10.10 -13.82
C ASN A 8 -2.70 -11.13 -12.68
N LYS A 9 -1.48 -11.58 -12.39
CA LYS A 9 -1.21 -12.47 -11.25
C LYS A 9 -1.12 -11.72 -9.92
N ILE A 10 -0.73 -10.45 -9.93
CA ILE A 10 -0.59 -9.61 -8.72
C ILE A 10 -1.95 -9.15 -8.22
N LYS A 11 -2.88 -8.84 -9.13
CA LYS A 11 -4.20 -8.28 -8.82
C LYS A 11 -4.96 -9.02 -7.71
N GLN A 12 -4.89 -10.34 -7.69
CA GLN A 12 -5.59 -11.16 -6.70
C GLN A 12 -5.03 -11.04 -5.27
N TYR A 13 -3.82 -10.49 -5.13
CA TYR A 13 -3.15 -10.31 -3.83
C TYR A 13 -3.20 -8.87 -3.32
N VAL A 14 -3.72 -7.95 -4.12
CA VAL A 14 -4.04 -6.58 -3.70
C VAL A 14 -5.52 -6.56 -3.34
N LEU A 15 -5.84 -6.22 -2.11
CA LEU A 15 -7.19 -6.36 -1.58
C LEU A 15 -7.73 -5.02 -1.10
N SER A 16 -9.00 -4.76 -1.43
CA SER A 16 -9.73 -3.63 -0.86
C SER A 16 -10.12 -3.93 0.57
N ILE A 17 -9.99 -2.93 1.44
CA ILE A 17 -10.51 -2.97 2.81
C ILE A 17 -11.92 -2.42 2.79
N ILE A 18 -12.84 -3.16 3.34
CA ILE A 18 -14.25 -2.81 3.44
C ILE A 18 -14.57 -2.56 4.91
N SER A 19 -15.28 -1.48 5.20
CA SER A 19 -15.68 -1.10 6.57
C SER A 19 -17.14 -0.72 6.64
N ASP A 20 -17.70 -0.75 7.86
CA ASP A 20 -19.12 -0.43 8.09
C ASP A 20 -19.39 1.08 7.92
N ASN A 21 -18.39 1.92 8.09
CA ASN A 21 -18.49 3.37 7.87
C ASN A 21 -18.07 3.82 6.47
N TYR A 22 -17.96 2.90 5.51
CA TYR A 22 -17.61 3.15 4.11
C TYR A 22 -16.24 3.81 3.87
N ASN A 23 -15.37 3.86 4.87
CA ASN A 23 -14.00 4.26 4.63
C ASN A 23 -13.29 3.20 3.80
N GLU A 24 -12.48 3.68 2.86
CA GLU A 24 -11.77 2.85 1.90
C GLU A 24 -10.28 2.80 2.19
N GLY A 25 -9.67 1.72 1.79
CA GLY A 25 -8.25 1.52 1.77
C GLY A 25 -7.90 0.25 1.02
N ASN A 26 -6.62 0.02 0.88
CA ASN A 26 -6.06 -1.15 0.23
C ASN A 26 -5.01 -1.80 1.11
N GLY A 27 -4.67 -3.00 0.75
CA GLY A 27 -3.52 -3.70 1.32
C GLY A 27 -3.06 -4.81 0.40
N VAL A 28 -2.02 -5.48 0.81
CA VAL A 28 -1.39 -6.55 0.03
C VAL A 28 -1.20 -7.80 0.89
N MET A 29 -1.50 -8.95 0.30
CA MET A 29 -1.21 -10.25 0.91
C MET A 29 0.21 -10.68 0.53
N VAL A 30 1.07 -10.82 1.52
CA VAL A 30 2.46 -11.29 1.37
C VAL A 30 2.64 -12.53 2.23
N GLY A 31 2.84 -13.69 1.60
CA GLY A 31 2.81 -14.95 2.33
C GLY A 31 1.46 -15.15 3.02
N ASN A 32 1.46 -15.24 4.33
CA ASN A 32 0.26 -15.32 5.18
C ASN A 32 -0.01 -14.01 5.95
N LYS A 33 0.55 -12.90 5.51
CA LYS A 33 0.39 -11.59 6.16
C LYS A 33 -0.34 -10.62 5.24
N PHE A 34 -1.36 -9.96 5.78
CA PHE A 34 -2.01 -8.84 5.14
C PHE A 34 -1.43 -7.53 5.68
N ILE A 35 -0.93 -6.69 4.79
CA ILE A 35 -0.20 -5.46 5.10
C ILE A 35 -0.95 -4.28 4.51
N THR A 36 -1.16 -3.24 5.31
CA THR A 36 -1.82 -2.00 4.93
C THR A 36 -1.26 -0.82 5.70
N ALA A 37 -1.70 0.40 5.39
CA ALA A 37 -1.37 1.59 6.17
C ALA A 37 -2.16 1.63 7.48
N GLY A 38 -1.51 2.05 8.56
CA GLY A 38 -2.11 2.09 9.89
C GLY A 38 -3.29 3.07 9.99
N HIS A 39 -3.18 4.24 9.34
CA HIS A 39 -4.26 5.23 9.34
C HIS A 39 -5.54 4.73 8.67
N VAL A 40 -5.44 3.81 7.71
CA VAL A 40 -6.61 3.18 7.08
C VAL A 40 -7.40 2.41 8.12
N ILE A 41 -6.72 1.57 8.89
CA ILE A 41 -7.35 0.76 9.94
C ILE A 41 -7.92 1.64 11.05
N PHE A 42 -7.21 2.68 11.43
CA PHE A 42 -7.67 3.62 12.46
C PHE A 42 -9.00 4.31 12.08
N LYS A 43 -9.21 4.60 10.80
CA LYS A 43 -10.41 5.27 10.28
C LYS A 43 -11.57 4.31 9.98
N CYS A 44 -11.31 3.02 9.86
CA CYS A 44 -12.31 2.01 9.48
C CYS A 44 -13.03 1.44 10.70
N GLU A 45 -14.36 1.36 10.61
CA GLU A 45 -15.18 0.61 11.56
C GLU A 45 -15.38 -0.82 11.08
N ASN A 46 -15.04 -1.79 11.93
CA ASN A 46 -15.11 -3.23 11.59
C ASN A 46 -14.47 -3.58 10.25
N PRO A 47 -13.19 -3.24 10.04
CA PRO A 47 -12.53 -3.48 8.76
C PRO A 47 -12.44 -4.96 8.44
N ASN A 48 -12.63 -5.30 7.19
CA ASN A 48 -12.51 -6.66 6.69
C ASN A 48 -11.98 -6.71 5.25
N ILE A 49 -11.53 -7.87 4.84
CA ILE A 49 -11.12 -8.17 3.46
C ILE A 49 -11.86 -9.40 2.94
N MET A 50 -11.92 -9.52 1.62
CA MET A 50 -12.37 -10.74 0.96
C MET A 50 -11.14 -11.53 0.49
N TRP A 51 -10.96 -12.73 1.04
CA TRP A 51 -9.88 -13.63 0.64
C TRP A 51 -10.44 -14.99 0.24
N ASN A 52 -10.19 -15.40 -1.01
CA ASN A 52 -10.71 -16.66 -1.57
C ASN A 52 -12.22 -16.82 -1.35
N GLY A 53 -12.98 -15.75 -1.56
CA GLY A 53 -14.45 -15.74 -1.40
C GLY A 53 -14.94 -15.71 0.05
N LYS A 54 -14.05 -15.59 1.02
CA LYS A 54 -14.42 -15.52 2.45
C LYS A 54 -14.17 -14.10 2.99
N LYS A 55 -15.12 -13.61 3.76
CA LYS A 55 -14.98 -12.36 4.52
C LYS A 55 -14.11 -12.62 5.76
N ILE A 56 -13.01 -11.91 5.86
CA ILE A 56 -12.06 -12.03 6.98
C ILE A 56 -12.02 -10.69 7.73
N PRO A 57 -12.45 -10.65 8.99
CA PRO A 57 -12.33 -9.45 9.81
C PRO A 57 -10.86 -9.18 10.15
N LEU A 58 -10.47 -7.91 10.08
CA LEU A 58 -9.13 -7.46 10.46
C LEU A 58 -9.13 -7.05 11.94
N ILE A 59 -8.83 -8.00 12.79
CA ILE A 59 -8.76 -7.84 14.25
C ILE A 59 -7.40 -8.30 14.76
N ASN A 60 -6.95 -7.70 15.85
CA ASN A 60 -5.68 -8.06 16.51
C ASN A 60 -4.46 -8.04 15.56
N PRO A 61 -4.07 -6.87 15.06
CA PRO A 61 -2.87 -6.77 14.23
C PRO A 61 -1.63 -7.22 15.00
N ILE A 62 -0.70 -7.89 14.32
CA ILE A 62 0.61 -8.25 14.90
C ILE A 62 1.57 -7.07 14.93
N VAL A 63 1.38 -6.10 14.04
CA VAL A 63 2.03 -4.79 14.05
C VAL A 63 0.97 -3.72 13.81
N PHE A 64 0.96 -2.67 14.62
CA PHE A 64 0.09 -1.52 14.41
C PHE A 64 0.78 -0.24 14.86
N HIS A 65 0.96 0.68 13.92
CA HIS A 65 1.42 2.04 14.15
C HIS A 65 0.60 3.00 13.28
N ASN A 66 0.10 4.04 13.89
CA ASN A 66 -0.65 5.10 13.23
C ASN A 66 -0.09 6.46 13.62
N ASP A 67 1.18 6.67 13.35
CA ASP A 67 1.86 7.91 13.66
C ASP A 67 2.34 8.57 12.37
N GLU A 68 1.63 9.60 11.95
CA GLU A 68 1.86 10.32 10.70
C GLU A 68 2.73 11.58 10.91
N ASN A 69 3.10 11.90 12.16
CA ASN A 69 3.62 13.22 12.51
C ASN A 69 5.14 13.29 12.70
N ASP A 70 5.83 12.18 12.60
CA ASP A 70 7.27 12.10 12.77
C ASP A 70 7.90 11.30 11.62
N SER A 71 9.00 11.80 11.06
CA SER A 71 9.74 11.13 9.98
C SER A 71 10.27 9.74 10.37
N ASP A 72 10.50 9.51 11.66
CA ASP A 72 10.90 8.22 12.22
C ASP A 72 9.72 7.36 12.64
N SER A 73 8.49 7.84 12.41
CA SER A 73 7.26 7.14 12.71
C SER A 73 6.95 6.06 11.66
N TYR A 74 5.97 5.24 11.99
CA TYR A 74 5.45 4.21 11.10
C TYR A 74 3.95 4.41 10.90
N ASP A 75 3.51 4.27 9.68
CA ASP A 75 2.08 4.21 9.31
C ASP A 75 1.82 2.83 8.70
N ILE A 76 1.62 1.83 9.54
CA ILE A 76 1.57 0.43 9.14
C ILE A 76 0.64 -0.39 10.02
N ALA A 77 -0.09 -1.32 9.42
CA ALA A 77 -0.81 -2.39 10.11
C ALA A 77 -0.54 -3.72 9.41
N VAL A 78 -0.21 -4.74 10.18
CA VAL A 78 0.03 -6.09 9.68
C VAL A 78 -0.81 -7.09 10.44
N TYR A 79 -1.50 -7.94 9.69
CA TYR A 79 -2.35 -9.02 10.23
C TYR A 79 -1.81 -10.38 9.81
N SER A 80 -1.85 -11.35 10.69
CA SER A 80 -1.65 -12.74 10.32
C SER A 80 -2.98 -13.34 9.86
N ILE A 81 -3.00 -13.84 8.63
CA ILE A 81 -4.19 -14.46 8.04
C ILE A 81 -3.97 -15.97 7.95
N PRO A 82 -4.57 -16.76 8.85
CA PRO A 82 -4.37 -18.20 8.86
C PRO A 82 -4.72 -18.84 7.51
N ASN A 83 -3.86 -19.74 7.05
CA ASN A 83 -4.01 -20.49 5.79
C ASN A 83 -3.93 -19.64 4.51
N ALA A 84 -3.70 -18.33 4.59
CA ALA A 84 -3.40 -17.55 3.41
C ALA A 84 -2.03 -17.94 2.83
N LYS A 85 -1.96 -17.96 1.51
CA LYS A 85 -0.72 -18.22 0.77
C LYS A 85 -0.64 -17.26 -0.40
N SER A 86 0.33 -16.37 -0.35
CA SER A 86 0.66 -15.47 -1.44
C SER A 86 2.13 -15.68 -1.83
N PRO A 87 2.45 -15.71 -3.13
CA PRO A 87 3.83 -15.82 -3.59
C PRO A 87 4.57 -14.49 -3.52
N LEU A 88 3.90 -13.39 -3.18
CA LEU A 88 4.53 -12.09 -3.07
C LEU A 88 5.49 -12.06 -1.89
N VAL A 89 6.57 -11.30 -2.05
CA VAL A 89 7.59 -11.11 -1.02
C VAL A 89 7.83 -9.62 -0.79
N LEU A 90 8.17 -9.27 0.46
CA LEU A 90 8.71 -7.97 0.79
C LEU A 90 10.18 -7.92 0.41
N SER A 91 10.58 -6.88 -0.29
CA SER A 91 11.97 -6.64 -0.65
C SER A 91 12.71 -5.87 0.45
N ASP A 92 13.96 -6.18 0.67
CA ASP A 92 14.88 -5.37 1.49
C ASP A 92 15.56 -4.26 0.68
N VAL A 93 15.26 -4.18 -0.62
CA VAL A 93 15.77 -3.14 -1.51
C VAL A 93 15.10 -1.82 -1.19
N VAL A 94 15.93 -0.79 -1.08
CA VAL A 94 15.50 0.60 -0.98
C VAL A 94 15.50 1.20 -2.39
N PRO A 95 14.36 1.63 -2.93
CA PRO A 95 14.32 2.24 -4.25
C PRO A 95 15.15 3.51 -4.35
N GLU A 96 15.83 3.69 -5.47
CA GLU A 96 16.66 4.85 -5.75
C GLU A 96 15.99 5.81 -6.73
N LYS A 97 16.45 7.07 -6.74
CA LYS A 97 15.96 8.08 -7.69
C LYS A 97 16.05 7.56 -9.13
N GLY A 98 14.94 7.63 -9.84
CA GLY A 98 14.82 7.18 -11.22
C GLY A 98 14.26 5.76 -11.36
N ASP A 99 14.19 4.97 -10.30
CA ASP A 99 13.52 3.68 -10.34
C ASP A 99 12.04 3.86 -10.68
N VAL A 100 11.55 3.01 -11.57
CA VAL A 100 10.14 2.99 -11.96
C VAL A 100 9.43 1.91 -11.19
N LEU A 101 8.55 2.34 -10.29
CA LEU A 101 7.72 1.46 -9.49
C LEU A 101 6.34 1.30 -10.15
N LYS A 102 5.65 0.25 -9.79
CA LYS A 102 4.26 0.04 -10.14
C LYS A 102 3.41 0.03 -8.88
N SER A 103 2.39 0.88 -8.83
CA SER A 103 1.38 0.86 -7.78
C SER A 103 0.08 0.27 -8.30
N CYS A 104 -0.56 -0.55 -7.49
CA CYS A 104 -1.80 -1.22 -7.80
C CYS A 104 -2.80 -1.00 -6.68
N SER A 105 -4.01 -0.59 -7.00
CA SER A 105 -5.06 -0.33 -6.00
C SER A 105 -6.46 -0.64 -6.52
N TRP A 106 -7.35 -0.96 -5.58
CA TRP A 106 -8.77 -1.00 -5.81
C TRP A 106 -9.41 0.33 -5.40
N ARG A 107 -10.39 0.77 -6.17
CA ARG A 107 -11.23 1.93 -5.89
C ARG A 107 -12.69 1.52 -5.82
N MET A 108 -13.56 2.46 -5.43
CA MET A 108 -15.01 2.26 -5.38
C MET A 108 -15.39 0.98 -4.63
N LEU A 109 -14.85 0.84 -3.40
CA LEU A 109 -15.10 -0.33 -2.54
C LEU A 109 -14.77 -1.69 -3.21
N GLY A 110 -13.71 -1.71 -4.03
CA GLY A 110 -13.24 -2.91 -4.69
C GLY A 110 -13.83 -3.19 -6.07
N GLU A 111 -14.57 -2.25 -6.65
CA GLU A 111 -15.17 -2.43 -7.98
C GLU A 111 -14.23 -2.10 -9.14
N GLU A 112 -13.28 -1.16 -8.95
CA GLU A 112 -12.35 -0.72 -9.98
C GLU A 112 -10.89 -0.99 -9.58
N TYR A 113 -10.17 -1.73 -10.40
CA TYR A 113 -8.72 -1.95 -10.23
C TYR A 113 -7.93 -0.97 -11.08
N VAL A 114 -6.98 -0.27 -10.46
CA VAL A 114 -6.17 0.76 -11.09
C VAL A 114 -4.69 0.47 -10.88
N GLU A 115 -3.92 0.65 -11.96
CA GLU A 115 -2.47 0.60 -11.94
C GLU A 115 -1.89 1.94 -12.36
N CYS A 116 -0.82 2.36 -11.69
CA CYS A 116 -0.02 3.51 -12.13
C CYS A 116 1.47 3.22 -12.02
N ASN A 117 2.25 3.92 -12.83
CA ASN A 117 3.69 3.95 -12.67
C ASN A 117 4.07 5.12 -11.75
N ALA A 118 5.09 4.90 -10.95
CA ALA A 118 5.63 5.90 -10.04
C ALA A 118 7.15 5.94 -10.17
N VAL A 119 7.68 7.09 -10.54
CA VAL A 119 9.13 7.28 -10.67
C VAL A 119 9.67 7.88 -9.39
N VAL A 120 10.57 7.17 -8.73
CA VAL A 120 11.19 7.63 -7.48
C VAL A 120 11.92 8.94 -7.74
N ASN A 121 11.56 9.99 -7.01
CA ASN A 121 12.08 11.34 -7.26
C ASN A 121 13.31 11.71 -6.40
N GLY A 122 13.69 10.84 -5.47
CA GLY A 122 14.83 11.02 -4.59
C GLY A 122 14.50 11.76 -3.29
N LEU A 123 13.28 12.24 -3.10
CA LEU A 123 12.84 12.77 -1.82
C LEU A 123 12.69 11.63 -0.81
N LYS A 124 13.33 11.77 0.31
CA LYS A 124 13.37 10.78 1.38
C LYS A 124 13.33 11.50 2.72
N GLU A 125 12.49 11.02 3.61
CA GLU A 125 12.43 11.52 4.98
C GLU A 125 12.20 10.33 5.93
N GLY A 126 13.22 10.05 6.77
CA GLY A 126 13.18 8.89 7.67
C GLY A 126 12.98 7.58 6.91
N ASN A 127 11.89 6.90 7.20
CA ASN A 127 11.51 5.61 6.63
C ASN A 127 10.66 5.71 5.35
N TYR A 128 10.40 6.93 4.89
CA TYR A 128 9.50 7.21 3.78
C TYR A 128 10.25 7.65 2.52
N TYR A 129 9.72 7.26 1.39
CA TYR A 129 10.20 7.62 0.06
C TYR A 129 9.07 8.22 -0.76
N ALA A 130 9.42 9.14 -1.66
CA ALA A 130 8.47 9.75 -2.56
C ALA A 130 8.70 9.36 -4.01
N ALA A 131 7.63 9.28 -4.76
CA ALA A 131 7.65 9.04 -6.19
C ALA A 131 6.57 9.86 -6.90
N ASP A 132 6.85 10.22 -8.15
CA ASP A 132 5.93 10.94 -9.02
C ASP A 132 5.14 9.94 -9.86
N THR A 133 3.83 10.04 -9.82
CA THR A 133 2.94 9.09 -10.52
C THR A 133 2.47 9.63 -11.86
N ASP A 134 2.27 8.74 -12.81
CA ASP A 134 1.74 9.05 -14.16
C ASP A 134 0.21 9.21 -14.17
N LYS A 135 -0.46 8.83 -13.10
CA LYS A 135 -1.91 9.00 -12.90
C LYS A 135 -2.19 9.61 -11.55
N GLN A 136 -3.23 10.40 -11.46
CA GLN A 136 -3.68 10.93 -10.18
C GLN A 136 -4.14 9.79 -9.27
N LEU A 137 -3.52 9.71 -8.11
CA LEU A 137 -4.01 8.86 -7.02
C LEU A 137 -5.22 9.51 -6.39
N LYS A 138 -6.24 8.72 -6.13
CA LYS A 138 -7.46 9.18 -5.45
C LYS A 138 -7.49 8.72 -3.99
N SER A 139 -8.32 9.37 -3.21
CA SER A 139 -8.69 8.90 -1.87
C SER A 139 -9.07 7.42 -1.92
N GLY A 140 -8.68 6.65 -0.92
CA GLY A 140 -8.86 5.20 -0.88
C GLY A 140 -7.69 4.38 -1.42
N SER A 141 -6.68 5.01 -2.03
CA SER A 141 -5.47 4.30 -2.50
C SER A 141 -4.48 3.97 -1.37
N SER A 142 -4.63 4.56 -0.18
CA SER A 142 -3.76 4.29 0.98
C SER A 142 -3.71 2.80 1.31
N GLY A 143 -2.52 2.33 1.68
CA GLY A 143 -2.26 0.93 1.95
C GLY A 143 -1.93 0.09 0.71
N SER A 144 -2.04 0.66 -0.48
CA SER A 144 -1.68 -0.01 -1.73
C SER A 144 -0.18 -0.33 -1.79
N PRO A 145 0.21 -1.50 -2.32
CA PRO A 145 1.61 -1.84 -2.50
C PRO A 145 2.23 -1.06 -3.67
N VAL A 146 3.52 -0.82 -3.57
CA VAL A 146 4.37 -0.44 -4.69
C VAL A 146 5.39 -1.54 -4.96
N PHE A 147 5.61 -1.84 -6.24
CA PHE A 147 6.43 -2.95 -6.71
C PHE A 147 7.64 -2.46 -7.50
N LEU A 148 8.77 -3.12 -7.28
CA LEU A 148 9.96 -3.03 -8.13
C LEU A 148 10.40 -4.45 -8.46
N ASN A 149 10.55 -4.75 -9.76
CA ASN A 149 10.94 -6.09 -10.24
C ASN A 149 10.07 -7.24 -9.69
N GLY A 150 8.78 -6.99 -9.45
CA GLY A 150 7.82 -7.99 -8.97
C GLY A 150 7.83 -8.22 -7.45
N GLU A 151 8.64 -7.50 -6.71
CA GLU A 151 8.68 -7.53 -5.25
C GLU A 151 8.05 -6.27 -4.65
N VAL A 152 7.44 -6.39 -3.49
CA VAL A 152 6.87 -5.25 -2.77
C VAL A 152 8.02 -4.46 -2.14
N VAL A 153 8.17 -3.20 -2.53
CA VAL A 153 9.20 -2.29 -2.01
C VAL A 153 8.63 -1.23 -1.07
N GLY A 154 7.33 -1.14 -0.94
CA GLY A 154 6.71 -0.20 -0.01
C GLY A 154 5.20 -0.28 0.00
N ILE A 155 4.62 0.45 0.96
CA ILE A 155 3.19 0.62 1.17
C ILE A 155 2.86 2.10 1.09
N LEU A 156 1.88 2.44 0.28
CA LEU A 156 1.44 3.81 0.05
C LEU A 156 0.76 4.36 1.31
N CYS A 157 1.31 5.43 1.87
CA CYS A 157 0.82 6.06 3.09
C CYS A 157 0.16 7.42 2.83
N ALA A 158 0.66 8.19 1.87
CA ALA A 158 0.14 9.50 1.55
C ALA A 158 0.33 9.82 0.06
N GLY A 159 -0.37 10.83 -0.40
CA GLY A 159 -0.23 11.33 -1.77
C GLY A 159 -1.00 12.63 -1.96
N ASN A 160 -0.74 13.32 -3.07
CA ASN A 160 -1.53 14.47 -3.49
C ASN A 160 -2.87 13.98 -4.07
N CYS A 161 -3.74 13.50 -3.20
CA CYS A 161 -5.10 13.18 -3.58
C CYS A 161 -5.93 14.46 -3.54
N ASN A 162 -6.29 14.98 -4.69
CA ASN A 162 -7.36 15.95 -4.74
C ASN A 162 -8.68 15.18 -4.78
N ASP A 163 -9.61 15.52 -3.91
CA ASP A 163 -10.99 15.11 -4.04
C ASP A 163 -11.51 15.53 -5.42
N ASP A 164 -12.41 14.78 -5.98
CA ASP A 164 -12.83 14.71 -7.39
C ASP A 164 -13.12 16.03 -8.13
N ASN A 165 -13.01 17.19 -7.51
CA ASN A 165 -13.37 18.48 -8.08
C ASN A 165 -12.34 19.60 -7.95
N THR A 166 -11.16 19.35 -7.39
CA THR A 166 -10.12 20.40 -7.30
C THR A 166 -9.12 20.21 -8.44
N PRO A 167 -8.94 21.20 -9.33
CA PRO A 167 -7.89 21.13 -10.33
C PRO A 167 -6.54 20.97 -9.66
N CYS A 168 -5.76 19.97 -10.10
CA CYS A 168 -4.37 19.87 -9.70
C CYS A 168 -3.66 21.17 -10.00
N ASN A 169 -2.96 21.72 -9.00
CA ASN A 169 -2.08 22.85 -9.24
C ASN A 169 -1.03 22.42 -10.26
N THR A 170 -0.99 23.05 -11.42
CA THR A 170 -0.25 22.62 -12.61
C THR A 170 1.28 22.75 -12.47
N GLU A 171 1.78 23.17 -11.33
CA GLU A 171 3.22 23.37 -11.09
C GLU A 171 3.95 22.14 -10.55
N TRP A 172 3.22 21.08 -10.17
CA TRP A 172 3.77 19.84 -9.65
C TRP A 172 3.41 18.65 -10.53
N PRO A 173 4.20 17.55 -10.52
CA PRO A 173 3.78 16.34 -11.19
C PRO A 173 2.36 15.96 -10.79
N LEU A 174 1.60 15.41 -11.73
CA LEU A 174 0.16 15.17 -11.63
C LEU A 174 -0.27 14.46 -10.34
N SER A 175 0.64 13.72 -9.72
CA SER A 175 0.42 13.09 -8.43
C SER A 175 1.76 12.73 -7.79
N LEU A 176 1.91 13.07 -6.51
CA LEU A 176 3.01 12.62 -5.67
C LEU A 176 2.52 11.52 -4.75
N CYS A 177 3.23 10.42 -4.66
CA CYS A 177 2.98 9.40 -3.65
C CYS A 177 4.15 9.30 -2.66
N VAL A 178 3.79 9.03 -1.40
CA VAL A 178 4.74 8.76 -0.31
C VAL A 178 4.46 7.37 0.22
N PHE A 179 5.49 6.55 0.31
CA PHE A 179 5.35 5.19 0.78
C PHE A 179 6.35 4.84 1.89
N LEU A 180 5.92 4.00 2.79
CA LEU A 180 6.78 3.40 3.81
C LEU A 180 7.59 2.29 3.17
N SER A 181 8.91 2.31 3.38
CA SER A 181 9.82 1.30 2.82
C SER A 181 9.52 -0.11 3.34
N SER A 182 9.49 -1.10 2.46
CA SER A 182 9.33 -2.50 2.82
C SER A 182 10.49 -3.04 3.68
N LYS A 183 11.68 -2.47 3.56
CA LYS A 183 12.81 -2.80 4.43
C LYS A 183 12.47 -2.55 5.90
N VAL A 184 11.84 -1.42 6.19
CA VAL A 184 11.38 -1.09 7.55
C VAL A 184 10.30 -2.06 8.03
N ILE A 185 9.38 -2.44 7.14
CA ILE A 185 8.34 -3.43 7.48
C ILE A 185 8.95 -4.78 7.85
N LEU A 186 9.97 -5.23 7.10
CA LEU A 186 10.72 -6.44 7.43
C LEU A 186 11.37 -6.35 8.82
N GLU A 187 12.01 -5.23 9.14
CA GLU A 187 12.61 -5.00 10.45
C GLU A 187 11.58 -5.05 11.58
N LEU A 188 10.41 -4.43 11.40
CA LEU A 188 9.30 -4.49 12.36
C LEU A 188 8.77 -5.91 12.57
N LEU A 189 8.73 -6.72 11.52
CA LEU A 189 8.27 -8.12 11.60
C LEU A 189 9.29 -9.03 12.31
N GLU A 190 10.57 -8.71 12.28
CA GLU A 190 11.62 -9.46 12.97
C GLU A 190 11.62 -9.20 14.48
N THR A 191 11.12 -8.05 14.94
CA THR A 191 11.12 -7.63 16.35
C THR A 191 9.84 -7.96 17.10
N ASN A 192 8.83 -8.52 16.45
CA ASN A 192 7.52 -8.89 17.05
C ASN A 192 7.26 -10.40 17.05
#